data_000e3ce11d5d73abca4feddacd1c82b8
#
_entry.id   000e3ce11d5d73abca4feddacd1c82b8
#
_cell.length_a   1.000
_cell.length_b   1.000
_cell.length_c   1.000
_cell.angle_alpha   90.00
_cell.angle_beta   90.00
_cell.angle_gamma   90.00
#
_symmetry.space_group_name_H-M   'P 1'
#
loop_
_entity.id
_entity.type
_entity.pdbx_description
1 polymer ?
#
loop_
_entity_poly.entity_id
_entity_poly.type
_entity_poly.pdbx_seq_one_letter_code
_entity_poly.pdbx_strand_id
1 'polypeptide(L)'
;MFNGIIFNTGKVKSIKRSANNALISIETSLKFTRNDLGSSVSCNGVCLTVTKINNKIINFYVSKETLNRTSFKFIKKNEIINLEKSLTYGQKISGHFSQGHVDTIANIKKIIFLDKTWLIKLKINDKKFSKFLTDKASISINGVSLTISKVLNNFFEINVIPHTLK
;
A
#
# COMPACT_ATOMS: atom_id res chain seq x y z
N MET A 1 4.22 -0.24 12.20
CA MET A 1 5.02 0.75 11.45
C MET A 1 5.74 0.05 10.32
N PHE A 2 5.86 0.71 9.17
CA PHE A 2 6.45 0.21 7.93
C PHE A 2 7.46 1.22 7.39
N ASN A 3 8.29 0.79 6.45
CA ASN A 3 9.35 1.59 5.84
C ASN A 3 8.97 2.14 4.46
N GLY A 4 8.04 1.47 3.80
CA GLY A 4 7.63 1.78 2.43
C GLY A 4 8.64 1.32 1.38
N ILE A 5 9.49 0.36 1.69
CA ILE A 5 10.42 -0.28 0.75
C ILE A 5 9.93 -1.69 0.48
N ILE A 6 9.43 -1.90 -0.71
CA ILE A 6 8.75 -3.15 -1.09
C ILE A 6 9.76 -4.12 -1.71
N PHE A 7 9.96 -5.26 -1.04
CA PHE A 7 10.77 -6.37 -1.54
C PHE A 7 9.91 -7.57 -1.94
N ASN A 8 8.64 -7.59 -1.53
CA ASN A 8 7.78 -8.74 -1.71
C ASN A 8 6.41 -8.32 -2.21
N THR A 9 5.84 -9.20 -3.00
CA THR A 9 4.44 -9.09 -3.43
C THR A 9 3.65 -10.32 -3.01
N GLY A 10 2.34 -10.22 -3.13
CA GLY A 10 1.45 -11.34 -2.92
C GLY A 10 0.33 -11.34 -3.95
N LYS A 11 -0.17 -12.52 -4.27
CA LYS A 11 -1.31 -12.73 -5.16
C LYS A 11 -2.57 -12.97 -4.37
N VAL A 12 -3.60 -12.21 -4.63
CA VAL A 12 -4.92 -12.40 -4.01
C VAL A 12 -5.54 -13.72 -4.50
N LYS A 13 -5.66 -14.71 -3.62
CA LYS A 13 -6.20 -16.04 -3.94
C LYS A 13 -7.71 -16.10 -3.82
N SER A 14 -8.24 -15.47 -2.78
CA SER A 14 -9.68 -15.44 -2.55
C SER A 14 -10.11 -14.18 -1.81
N ILE A 15 -11.34 -13.78 -2.05
CA ILE A 15 -12.00 -12.67 -1.36
C ILE A 15 -13.41 -13.15 -1.02
N LYS A 16 -13.71 -13.26 0.27
CA LYS A 16 -15.06 -13.53 0.76
C LYS A 16 -15.60 -12.25 1.36
N ARG A 17 -16.51 -11.60 0.67
CA ARG A 17 -17.14 -10.34 1.10
C ARG A 17 -18.44 -10.62 1.86
N SER A 18 -18.69 -9.85 2.89
CA SER A 18 -19.99 -9.72 3.56
C SER A 18 -20.42 -8.25 3.55
N ALA A 19 -21.58 -7.95 4.11
CA ALA A 19 -22.10 -6.57 4.15
C ALA A 19 -21.13 -5.57 4.84
N ASN A 20 -20.36 -6.03 5.83
CA ASN A 20 -19.58 -5.17 6.70
C ASN A 20 -18.08 -5.49 6.75
N ASN A 21 -17.63 -6.49 5.99
CA ASN A 21 -16.23 -6.91 6.03
C ASN A 21 -15.82 -7.74 4.80
N ALA A 22 -14.54 -8.05 4.70
CA ALA A 22 -14.02 -9.03 3.76
C ALA A 22 -12.95 -9.89 4.43
N LEU A 23 -12.95 -11.18 4.15
CA LEU A 23 -11.83 -12.08 4.42
C LEU A 23 -11.03 -12.24 3.13
N ILE A 24 -9.76 -11.87 3.17
CA ILE A 24 -8.86 -11.91 2.01
C ILE A 24 -7.75 -12.90 2.29
N SER A 25 -7.52 -13.80 1.34
CA SER A 25 -6.39 -14.74 1.38
C SER A 25 -5.37 -14.33 0.31
N ILE A 26 -4.12 -14.19 0.72
CA ILE A 26 -3.01 -13.76 -0.14
C ILE A 26 -1.96 -14.86 -0.15
N GLU A 27 -1.53 -15.27 -1.33
CA GLU A 27 -0.41 -16.17 -1.54
C GLU A 27 0.86 -15.35 -1.76
N THR A 28 1.92 -15.68 -1.03
CA THR A 28 3.20 -14.96 -1.13
C THR A 28 4.38 -15.88 -0.82
N SER A 29 5.56 -15.53 -1.35
CA SER A 29 6.84 -16.12 -0.97
C SER A 29 7.43 -15.53 0.32
N LEU A 30 6.86 -14.43 0.81
CA LEU A 30 7.28 -13.81 2.08
C LEU A 30 7.06 -14.80 3.22
N LYS A 31 8.11 -15.10 3.96
CA LYS A 31 8.06 -16.11 5.02
C LYS A 31 7.26 -15.60 6.22
N PHE A 32 6.27 -16.40 6.62
CA PHE A 32 5.51 -16.21 7.86
C PHE A 32 5.66 -17.42 8.77
N THR A 33 5.72 -17.18 10.06
CA THR A 33 5.78 -18.19 11.12
C THR A 33 4.60 -18.04 12.06
N ARG A 34 4.42 -18.96 13.00
CA ARG A 34 3.37 -18.83 14.03
C ARG A 34 3.49 -17.54 14.85
N ASN A 35 4.71 -17.02 15.01
CA ASN A 35 4.93 -15.76 15.74
C ASN A 35 4.43 -14.53 15.00
N ASP A 36 4.13 -14.65 13.71
CA ASP A 36 3.54 -13.58 12.90
C ASP A 36 2.01 -13.50 13.02
N LEU A 37 1.35 -14.46 13.69
CA LEU A 37 -0.09 -14.36 13.98
C LEU A 37 -0.35 -13.14 14.86
N GLY A 38 -1.34 -12.33 14.48
CA GLY A 38 -1.65 -11.07 15.16
C GLY A 38 -0.72 -9.90 14.77
N SER A 39 0.35 -10.13 14.03
CA SER A 39 1.23 -9.05 13.56
C SER A 39 0.60 -8.24 12.43
N SER A 40 1.10 -7.02 12.23
CA SER A 40 0.68 -6.13 11.15
C SER A 40 1.51 -6.37 9.89
N VAL A 41 0.83 -6.36 8.75
CA VAL A 41 1.43 -6.38 7.41
C VAL A 41 0.83 -5.24 6.60
N SER A 42 1.67 -4.47 5.92
CA SER A 42 1.25 -3.50 4.92
C SER A 42 0.91 -4.24 3.62
N CYS A 43 -0.35 -4.19 3.24
CA CYS A 43 -0.88 -4.78 2.00
C CYS A 43 -1.31 -3.63 1.08
N ASN A 44 -0.57 -3.33 0.00
CA ASN A 44 -0.74 -2.11 -0.80
C ASN A 44 -0.85 -0.84 0.08
N GLY A 45 -0.03 -0.75 1.14
CA GLY A 45 -0.05 0.38 2.07
C GLY A 45 -1.13 0.33 3.14
N VAL A 46 -2.00 -0.67 3.13
CA VAL A 46 -3.04 -0.85 4.15
C VAL A 46 -2.51 -1.75 5.26
N CYS A 47 -2.50 -1.27 6.50
CA CYS A 47 -2.13 -2.05 7.67
C CYS A 47 -3.24 -3.08 7.97
N LEU A 48 -2.92 -4.36 7.78
CA LEU A 48 -3.82 -5.47 8.06
C LEU A 48 -3.19 -6.44 9.06
N THR A 49 -4.01 -7.03 9.91
CA THR A 49 -3.58 -8.01 10.91
C THR A 49 -3.62 -9.42 10.33
N VAL A 50 -2.56 -10.18 10.50
CA VAL A 50 -2.49 -11.60 10.13
C VAL A 50 -3.41 -12.41 11.03
N THR A 51 -4.46 -13.01 10.46
CA THR A 51 -5.44 -13.81 11.23
C THR A 51 -5.25 -15.30 11.12
N LYS A 52 -4.64 -15.78 10.01
CA LYS A 52 -4.33 -17.19 9.80
C LYS A 52 -3.16 -17.33 8.84
N ILE A 53 -2.31 -18.31 9.08
CA ILE A 53 -1.19 -18.70 8.22
C ILE A 53 -1.39 -20.17 7.84
N ASN A 54 -1.35 -20.45 6.53
CA ASN A 54 -1.40 -21.80 6.01
C ASN A 54 -0.38 -21.91 4.85
N ASN A 55 0.81 -22.40 5.15
CA ASN A 55 1.95 -22.45 4.24
C ASN A 55 2.23 -21.04 3.64
N LYS A 56 2.06 -20.89 2.33
CA LYS A 56 2.27 -19.63 1.60
C LYS A 56 1.02 -18.73 1.55
N ILE A 57 -0.07 -19.13 2.19
CA ILE A 57 -1.34 -18.39 2.17
C ILE A 57 -1.54 -17.73 3.53
N ILE A 58 -1.68 -16.41 3.50
CA ILE A 58 -1.91 -15.56 4.66
C ILE A 58 -3.31 -14.96 4.56
N ASN A 59 -4.05 -14.98 5.66
CA ASN A 59 -5.42 -14.46 5.71
C ASN A 59 -5.47 -13.18 6.51
N PHE A 60 -6.27 -12.26 6.01
CA PHE A 60 -6.53 -10.96 6.62
C PHE A 60 -8.03 -10.70 6.71
N TYR A 61 -8.45 -10.15 7.82
CA TYR A 61 -9.80 -9.64 7.99
C TYR A 61 -9.81 -8.15 7.73
N VAL A 62 -10.61 -7.70 6.78
CA VAL A 62 -10.69 -6.29 6.36
C VAL A 62 -12.03 -5.72 6.78
N SER A 63 -12.01 -4.71 7.65
CA SER A 63 -13.21 -4.05 8.17
C SER A 63 -13.92 -3.22 7.08
N LYS A 64 -15.20 -2.90 7.32
CA LYS A 64 -15.97 -1.98 6.48
C LYS A 64 -15.30 -0.61 6.34
N GLU A 65 -14.76 -0.09 7.44
CA GLU A 65 -14.04 1.19 7.46
C GLU A 65 -12.83 1.15 6.51
N THR A 66 -12.01 0.09 6.61
CA THR A 66 -10.85 -0.11 5.73
C THR A 66 -11.28 -0.25 4.27
N LEU A 67 -12.33 -1.02 3.98
CA LEU A 67 -12.86 -1.14 2.62
C LEU A 67 -13.33 0.19 2.05
N ASN A 68 -13.98 1.04 2.88
CA ASN A 68 -14.50 2.33 2.43
C ASN A 68 -13.40 3.36 2.16
N ARG A 69 -12.31 3.33 2.92
CA ARG A 69 -11.21 4.30 2.82
C ARG A 69 -10.11 3.92 1.85
N THR A 70 -10.05 2.66 1.42
CA THR A 70 -8.91 2.15 0.65
C THR A 70 -9.31 1.54 -0.68
N SER A 71 -8.32 1.31 -1.54
CA SER A 71 -8.50 0.58 -2.81
C SER A 71 -8.94 -0.87 -2.63
N PHE A 72 -8.89 -1.43 -1.40
CA PHE A 72 -9.37 -2.78 -1.10
C PHE A 72 -10.86 -2.99 -1.38
N LYS A 73 -11.64 -1.91 -1.46
CA LYS A 73 -13.01 -1.96 -1.99
C LYS A 73 -13.09 -2.58 -3.38
N PHE A 74 -12.09 -2.33 -4.21
CA PHE A 74 -12.05 -2.72 -5.63
C PHE A 74 -11.14 -3.91 -5.92
N ILE A 75 -10.43 -4.42 -4.90
CA ILE A 75 -9.47 -5.53 -5.07
C ILE A 75 -10.14 -6.76 -5.68
N LYS A 76 -9.42 -7.42 -6.59
CA LYS A 76 -9.91 -8.58 -7.34
C LYS A 76 -9.06 -9.81 -7.07
N LYS A 77 -9.66 -11.00 -7.28
CA LYS A 77 -8.92 -12.26 -7.29
C LYS A 77 -7.85 -12.22 -8.39
N ASN A 78 -6.70 -12.81 -8.10
CA ASN A 78 -5.49 -12.84 -8.92
C ASN A 78 -4.73 -11.52 -9.04
N GLU A 79 -5.18 -10.44 -8.43
CA GLU A 79 -4.44 -9.19 -8.36
C GLU A 79 -3.14 -9.37 -7.57
N ILE A 80 -2.07 -8.74 -8.03
CA ILE A 80 -0.79 -8.69 -7.33
C ILE A 80 -0.77 -7.43 -6.48
N ILE A 81 -0.39 -7.57 -5.23
CA ILE A 81 -0.29 -6.46 -4.28
C ILE A 81 1.07 -6.42 -3.60
N ASN A 82 1.50 -5.24 -3.24
CA ASN A 82 2.71 -5.01 -2.47
C ASN A 82 2.54 -5.50 -1.03
N LEU A 83 3.57 -6.16 -0.50
CA LEU A 83 3.59 -6.66 0.87
C LEU A 83 4.84 -6.20 1.60
N GLU A 84 4.66 -5.70 2.82
CA GLU A 84 5.74 -5.38 3.74
C GLU A 84 5.37 -5.82 5.16
N LYS A 85 6.23 -6.56 5.83
CA LYS A 85 6.09 -6.87 7.26
C LYS A 85 6.39 -5.62 8.10
N SER A 86 5.81 -5.54 9.28
CA SER A 86 6.14 -4.48 10.23
C SER A 86 7.63 -4.47 10.55
N LEU A 87 8.17 -3.26 10.73
CA LEU A 87 9.55 -3.04 11.15
C LEU A 87 9.83 -3.70 12.50
N THR A 88 11.02 -4.23 12.66
CA THR A 88 11.56 -4.69 13.94
C THR A 88 12.52 -3.64 14.51
N TYR A 89 12.72 -3.65 15.83
CA TYR A 89 13.68 -2.75 16.48
C TYR A 89 15.09 -2.96 15.91
N GLY A 90 15.80 -1.85 15.63
CA GLY A 90 17.15 -1.89 15.06
C GLY A 90 17.21 -2.08 13.53
N GLN A 91 16.08 -2.25 12.86
CA GLN A 91 16.06 -2.36 11.40
C GLN A 91 16.33 -1.02 10.72
N LYS A 92 17.09 -1.08 9.60
CA LYS A 92 17.39 0.11 8.79
C LYS A 92 16.11 0.72 8.20
N ILE A 93 15.97 2.04 8.32
CA ILE A 93 14.89 2.81 7.70
C ILE A 93 15.43 3.46 6.44
N SER A 94 14.99 2.99 5.27
CA SER A 94 15.46 3.48 3.97
C SER A 94 14.41 4.34 3.25
N GLY A 95 13.13 4.25 3.63
CA GLY A 95 12.04 5.09 3.17
C GLY A 95 11.65 6.14 4.22
N HIS A 96 10.40 6.11 4.65
CA HIS A 96 9.90 6.93 5.75
C HIS A 96 8.96 6.11 6.64
N PHE A 97 8.73 6.54 7.86
CA PHE A 97 7.78 5.87 8.75
C PHE A 97 6.34 5.97 8.22
N SER A 98 5.78 4.83 7.86
CA SER A 98 4.40 4.69 7.45
C SER A 98 3.62 3.85 8.47
N GLN A 99 2.43 4.29 8.83
CA GLN A 99 1.55 3.54 9.75
C GLN A 99 0.69 2.53 9.01
N GLY A 100 0.50 2.70 7.70
CA GLY A 100 -0.45 1.89 6.93
C GLY A 100 -1.91 2.28 7.17
N HIS A 101 -2.16 3.44 7.74
CA HIS A 101 -3.48 4.03 7.96
C HIS A 101 -3.78 4.98 6.79
N VAL A 102 -4.45 4.45 5.79
CA VAL A 102 -4.69 5.15 4.52
C VAL A 102 -5.65 6.33 4.72
N ASP A 103 -5.23 7.51 4.30
CA ASP A 103 -6.01 8.74 4.39
C ASP A 103 -7.07 8.83 3.30
N THR A 104 -6.70 8.54 2.06
CA THR A 104 -7.58 8.67 0.89
C THR A 104 -7.07 7.83 -0.28
N ILE A 105 -7.90 7.76 -1.32
CA ILE A 105 -7.56 7.15 -2.62
C ILE A 105 -7.23 8.26 -3.60
N ALA A 106 -6.27 8.01 -4.48
CA ALA A 106 -5.96 8.87 -5.61
C ALA A 106 -6.15 8.14 -6.94
N ASN A 107 -6.47 8.89 -7.99
CA ASN A 107 -6.57 8.39 -9.35
C ASN A 107 -5.40 8.90 -10.20
N ILE A 108 -4.76 8.02 -10.92
CA ILE A 108 -3.75 8.39 -11.92
C ILE A 108 -4.46 9.16 -13.05
N LYS A 109 -4.00 10.37 -13.35
CA LYS A 109 -4.54 11.22 -14.40
C LYS A 109 -3.63 11.30 -15.62
N LYS A 110 -2.33 11.19 -15.40
CA LYS A 110 -1.35 11.21 -16.49
C LYS A 110 -0.10 10.44 -16.07
N ILE A 111 0.49 9.74 -17.02
CA ILE A 111 1.81 9.12 -16.92
C ILE A 111 2.61 9.64 -18.09
N ILE A 112 3.80 10.21 -17.82
CA ILE A 112 4.72 10.73 -18.84
C ILE A 112 6.04 10.01 -18.63
N PHE A 113 6.54 9.40 -19.69
CA PHE A 113 7.87 8.82 -19.71
C PHE A 113 8.91 9.91 -20.02
N LEU A 114 9.85 10.08 -19.12
CA LEU A 114 10.93 11.07 -19.19
C LEU A 114 12.26 10.33 -19.22
N ASP A 115 12.71 9.96 -20.41
CA ASP A 115 13.94 9.18 -20.67
C ASP A 115 13.96 7.86 -19.88
N LYS A 116 14.39 7.86 -18.62
CA LYS A 116 14.49 6.67 -17.76
C LYS A 116 13.57 6.68 -16.56
N THR A 117 12.73 7.71 -16.41
CA THR A 117 11.83 7.87 -15.28
C THR A 117 10.39 8.09 -15.74
N TRP A 118 9.44 7.90 -14.83
CA TRP A 118 8.03 8.16 -15.08
C TRP A 118 7.54 9.26 -14.16
N LEU A 119 7.07 10.35 -14.74
CA LEU A 119 6.29 11.34 -14.00
C LEU A 119 4.85 10.88 -13.99
N ILE A 120 4.31 10.67 -12.79
CA ILE A 120 2.93 10.24 -12.57
C ILE A 120 2.18 11.39 -11.90
N LYS A 121 1.12 11.87 -12.55
CA LYS A 121 0.22 12.87 -11.99
C LYS A 121 -1.00 12.19 -11.40
N LEU A 122 -1.26 12.43 -10.13
CA LEU A 122 -2.36 11.86 -9.37
C LEU A 122 -3.33 12.95 -8.92
N LYS A 123 -4.61 12.58 -8.80
CA LYS A 123 -5.66 13.41 -8.22
C LYS A 123 -6.22 12.69 -7.01
N ILE A 124 -6.16 13.33 -5.84
CA ILE A 124 -6.81 12.79 -4.64
C ILE A 124 -8.34 12.91 -4.76
N ASN A 125 -9.03 11.90 -4.25
CA ASN A 125 -10.50 11.86 -4.34
C ASN A 125 -11.15 12.81 -3.34
N ASP A 126 -10.66 12.85 -2.12
CA ASP A 126 -11.21 13.69 -1.06
C ASP A 126 -10.33 14.94 -0.88
N LYS A 127 -10.85 16.08 -1.35
CA LYS A 127 -10.15 17.37 -1.33
C LYS A 127 -9.71 17.85 0.06
N LYS A 128 -10.35 17.37 1.14
CA LYS A 128 -9.96 17.78 2.50
C LYS A 128 -8.52 17.40 2.84
N PHE A 129 -7.97 16.37 2.17
CA PHE A 129 -6.58 15.94 2.34
C PHE A 129 -5.56 16.74 1.52
N SER A 130 -6.00 17.68 0.64
CA SER A 130 -5.09 18.52 -0.15
C SER A 130 -4.16 19.36 0.73
N LYS A 131 -4.63 19.77 1.91
CA LYS A 131 -3.84 20.56 2.88
C LYS A 131 -2.64 19.82 3.45
N PHE A 132 -2.58 18.50 3.31
CA PHE A 132 -1.44 17.68 3.75
C PHE A 132 -0.44 17.40 2.63
N LEU A 133 -0.75 17.77 1.40
CA LEU A 133 0.17 17.64 0.28
C LEU A 133 1.12 18.82 0.27
N THR A 134 2.41 18.54 0.28
CA THR A 134 3.48 19.56 0.25
C THR A 134 4.59 19.09 -0.69
N ASP A 135 5.15 20.03 -1.47
CA ASP A 135 6.30 19.75 -2.31
C ASP A 135 7.46 19.21 -1.46
N LYS A 136 8.13 18.18 -1.95
CA LYS A 136 9.23 17.46 -1.28
C LYS A 136 8.85 16.64 -0.05
N ALA A 137 7.58 16.63 0.35
CA ALA A 137 7.14 15.73 1.41
C ALA A 137 7.20 14.26 0.99
N SER A 138 7.40 13.37 1.96
CA SER A 138 7.24 11.93 1.77
C SER A 138 5.77 11.55 1.70
N ILE A 139 5.45 10.61 0.83
CA ILE A 139 4.11 10.05 0.67
C ILE A 139 4.21 8.54 0.44
N SER A 140 3.30 7.78 1.06
CA SER A 140 3.17 6.35 0.79
C SER A 140 2.05 6.11 -0.22
N ILE A 141 2.36 5.50 -1.36
CA ILE A 141 1.39 5.13 -2.40
C ILE A 141 1.45 3.63 -2.62
N ASN A 142 0.35 2.94 -2.38
CA ASN A 142 0.29 1.48 -2.41
C ASN A 142 1.42 0.81 -1.59
N GLY A 143 1.80 1.44 -0.47
CA GLY A 143 2.86 0.99 0.42
C GLY A 143 4.27 1.42 0.03
N VAL A 144 4.45 2.03 -1.13
CA VAL A 144 5.76 2.49 -1.61
C VAL A 144 6.05 3.89 -1.08
N SER A 145 7.22 4.06 -0.45
CA SER A 145 7.73 5.37 -0.01
C SER A 145 8.21 6.17 -1.21
N LEU A 146 7.59 7.33 -1.45
CA LEU A 146 7.86 8.21 -2.58
C LEU A 146 7.97 9.65 -2.11
N THR A 147 8.48 10.52 -2.96
CA THR A 147 8.57 11.96 -2.73
C THR A 147 7.64 12.71 -3.67
N ILE A 148 6.86 13.63 -3.15
CA ILE A 148 6.04 14.54 -3.94
C ILE A 148 6.98 15.51 -4.65
N SER A 149 6.94 15.55 -5.98
CA SER A 149 7.74 16.47 -6.78
C SER A 149 7.08 17.82 -7.01
N LYS A 150 5.74 17.85 -7.02
CA LYS A 150 4.95 19.07 -7.22
C LYS A 150 3.52 18.88 -6.69
N VAL A 151 2.97 19.93 -6.11
CA VAL A 151 1.56 20.01 -5.70
C VAL A 151 0.86 21.10 -6.50
N LEU A 152 -0.37 20.82 -6.93
CA LEU A 152 -1.26 21.79 -7.59
C LEU A 152 -2.71 21.51 -7.20
N ASN A 153 -3.22 22.25 -6.23
CA ASN A 153 -4.56 22.05 -5.66
C ASN A 153 -4.74 20.61 -5.11
N ASN A 154 -5.67 19.84 -5.68
CA ASN A 154 -5.90 18.44 -5.32
C ASN A 154 -5.17 17.43 -6.23
N PHE A 155 -4.19 17.91 -7.00
CA PHE A 155 -3.26 17.09 -7.78
C PHE A 155 -1.89 17.14 -7.16
N PHE A 156 -1.16 16.06 -7.34
CA PHE A 156 0.27 16.02 -7.05
C PHE A 156 0.99 15.15 -8.07
N GLU A 157 2.28 15.32 -8.14
CA GLU A 157 3.15 14.61 -9.07
C GLU A 157 4.25 13.88 -8.29
N ILE A 158 4.59 12.70 -8.77
CA ILE A 158 5.72 11.90 -8.29
C ILE A 158 6.58 11.50 -9.48
N ASN A 159 7.88 11.34 -9.24
CA ASN A 159 8.79 10.75 -10.20
C ASN A 159 9.19 9.36 -9.75
N VAL A 160 9.00 8.37 -10.60
CA VAL A 160 9.30 6.96 -10.31
C VAL A 160 10.44 6.49 -11.18
N ILE A 161 11.45 5.88 -10.56
CA ILE A 161 12.60 5.31 -11.24
C ILE A 161 12.36 3.83 -11.62
N PRO A 162 13.11 3.25 -12.59
CA PRO A 162 12.91 1.87 -13.03
C PRO A 162 12.97 0.84 -11.89
N HIS A 163 13.82 1.07 -10.89
CA HIS A 163 13.96 0.17 -9.75
C HIS A 163 12.66 0.06 -8.93
N THR A 164 11.91 1.14 -8.83
CA THR A 164 10.66 1.19 -8.04
C THR A 164 9.46 0.56 -8.78
N LEU A 165 9.56 0.40 -10.11
CA LEU A 165 8.50 -0.20 -10.94
C LEU A 165 8.64 -1.72 -11.12
N LYS A 166 9.74 -2.32 -10.69
CA LYS A 166 9.98 -3.78 -10.73
C LYS A 166 9.36 -4.47 -9.54
#